data_74ba0af257166749ffcece75febd2211
#
_entry.id   74ba0af257166749ffcece75febd2211
#
_cell.length_a   1.000
_cell.length_b   1.000
_cell.length_c   1.000
_cell.angle_alpha   90.00
_cell.angle_beta   90.00
_cell.angle_gamma   90.00
#
_symmetry.space_group_name_H-M   'P 1'
#
loop_
_entity.id
_entity.type
_entity.pdbx_description
1 polymer ?
#
loop_
_entity_poly.entity_id
_entity_poly.type
_entity_poly.pdbx_seq_one_letter_code
_entity_poly.pdbx_strand_id
1 'polypeptide(L)'
;MCLSRVALDTGQLWVLDGKTGMHRPLDLPSGINPDQKRRRLRLAKVRCPNQIGEYPEHYLPYHYVDQAEEPVVIAMVGASASGKTHLLAAMIGKIHEQGLRGFGLSVSPLDIAEYEHFTSTHVRPFLMGNAVLLRTNHDVWEFVIGLTVEDTDDADSPPRAVVFFDISGDGMSVTSHIAKHAFFDVVDGFIFVVSPEDLERDDSAAAFSAVLDLVKDKEDKAAVVVLAKADQCRFDYPVDRWLREEEPTLDPARIREESRDIYSYIVGKDKGAGYLRPWTEVGRVALHAASATGAPSSDDDTSRYARPVRPRRTVQPFLSLMAMTGVKKGAEAGKVGD
;
A
#
# COMPACT_ATOMS: atom_id res chain seq x y z
N MET A 1 16.06 2.92 -7.28
CA MET A 1 15.80 3.53 -5.94
C MET A 1 17.12 3.79 -5.27
N CYS A 2 17.28 4.97 -4.66
CA CYS A 2 18.57 5.44 -4.15
C CYS A 2 18.94 4.91 -2.76
N LEU A 3 17.97 4.60 -1.90
CA LEU A 3 18.12 4.09 -0.51
C LEU A 3 19.12 4.86 0.39
N SER A 4 19.45 6.10 0.02
CA SER A 4 20.34 6.93 0.83
C SER A 4 19.61 7.51 2.03
N ARG A 5 20.27 7.56 3.17
CA ARG A 5 19.75 8.30 4.32
C ARG A 5 19.73 9.79 3.99
N VAL A 6 18.57 10.40 4.18
CA VAL A 6 18.37 11.84 3.99
C VAL A 6 18.15 12.47 5.36
N ALA A 7 19.09 13.31 5.78
CA ALA A 7 18.89 14.15 6.96
C ALA A 7 18.08 15.39 6.57
N LEU A 8 17.24 15.85 7.48
CA LEU A 8 16.53 17.10 7.30
C LEU A 8 17.54 18.27 7.36
N ASP A 9 17.92 18.76 6.20
CA ASP A 9 18.60 20.06 6.10
C ASP A 9 17.55 21.15 5.89
N THR A 10 17.17 21.81 6.98
CA THR A 10 16.21 22.92 6.94
C THR A 10 16.77 24.19 6.27
N GLY A 11 18.05 24.20 5.93
CA GLY A 11 18.69 25.35 5.27
C GLY A 11 18.21 25.56 3.84
N GLN A 12 17.83 24.49 3.13
CA GLN A 12 17.40 24.60 1.73
C GLN A 12 16.26 23.64 1.43
N LEU A 13 15.03 24.14 1.45
CA LEU A 13 13.85 23.43 0.97
C LEU A 13 13.57 23.80 -0.50
N TRP A 14 12.87 22.91 -1.18
CA TRP A 14 12.54 23.02 -2.60
C TRP A 14 11.04 22.91 -2.83
N VAL A 15 10.56 23.42 -3.95
CA VAL A 15 9.16 23.28 -4.38
C VAL A 15 9.13 23.03 -5.90
N LEU A 16 8.23 22.16 -6.33
CA LEU A 16 8.00 21.94 -7.75
C LEU A 16 7.28 23.15 -8.35
N ASP A 17 7.84 23.74 -9.38
CA ASP A 17 7.19 24.81 -10.15
C ASP A 17 6.24 24.18 -11.17
N GLY A 18 4.93 24.36 -10.98
CA GLY A 18 3.91 23.75 -11.82
C GLY A 18 3.89 24.26 -13.27
N LYS A 19 4.62 25.33 -13.61
CA LYS A 19 4.71 25.85 -14.98
C LYS A 19 5.88 25.24 -15.75
N THR A 20 7.00 25.09 -15.07
CA THR A 20 8.25 24.62 -15.70
C THR A 20 8.52 23.15 -15.45
N GLY A 21 7.86 22.52 -14.47
CA GLY A 21 8.15 21.15 -14.03
C GLY A 21 9.51 21.02 -13.32
N MET A 22 10.19 22.11 -13.01
CA MET A 22 11.48 22.10 -12.34
C MET A 22 11.34 22.41 -10.86
N HIS A 23 12.22 21.84 -10.05
CA HIS A 23 12.32 22.20 -8.64
C HIS A 23 13.10 23.52 -8.47
N ARG A 24 12.57 24.40 -7.65
CA ARG A 24 13.21 25.67 -7.27
C ARG A 24 13.28 25.82 -5.75
N PRO A 25 14.23 26.60 -5.22
CA PRO A 25 14.29 26.90 -3.81
C PRO A 25 12.97 27.44 -3.27
N LEU A 26 12.55 26.92 -2.11
CA LEU A 26 11.37 27.41 -1.39
C LEU A 26 11.79 28.59 -0.52
N ASP A 27 11.21 29.76 -0.78
CA ASP A 27 11.39 30.93 0.06
C ASP A 27 10.44 30.88 1.28
N LEU A 28 11.01 30.91 2.49
CA LEU A 28 10.31 31.00 3.76
C LEU A 28 10.77 32.28 4.48
N PRO A 29 10.12 33.43 4.23
CA PRO A 29 10.51 34.71 4.84
C PRO A 29 10.50 34.64 6.38
N SER A 30 11.45 35.34 7.00
CA SER A 30 11.45 35.53 8.45
C SER A 30 10.18 36.27 8.88
N GLY A 31 9.42 35.69 9.82
CA GLY A 31 8.15 36.27 10.27
C GLY A 31 6.91 35.82 9.49
N ILE A 32 7.02 34.81 8.61
CA ILE A 32 5.85 34.21 7.96
C ILE A 32 4.85 33.70 9.00
N ASN A 33 3.57 33.92 8.76
CA ASN A 33 2.49 33.42 9.59
C ASN A 33 2.55 31.89 9.69
N PRO A 34 2.35 31.28 10.90
CA PRO A 34 2.40 29.82 11.09
C PRO A 34 1.52 29.02 10.13
N ASP A 35 0.32 29.50 9.81
CA ASP A 35 -0.57 28.80 8.87
C ASP A 35 -0.07 28.87 7.44
N GLN A 36 0.51 30.00 7.03
CA GLN A 36 1.14 30.13 5.72
C GLN A 36 2.40 29.25 5.63
N LYS A 37 3.18 29.20 6.71
CA LYS A 37 4.35 28.31 6.80
C LYS A 37 3.92 26.86 6.63
N ARG A 38 2.91 26.40 7.38
CA ARG A 38 2.36 25.04 7.25
C ARG A 38 1.89 24.73 5.82
N ARG A 39 1.19 25.66 5.17
CA ARG A 39 0.76 25.50 3.77
C ARG A 39 1.92 25.35 2.80
N ARG A 40 2.99 26.14 2.99
CA ARG A 40 4.18 26.06 2.14
C ARG A 40 4.96 24.76 2.38
N LEU A 41 5.08 24.32 3.63
CA LEU A 41 5.75 23.07 3.98
C LEU A 41 5.04 21.83 3.43
N ARG A 42 3.72 21.87 3.24
CA ARG A 42 2.98 20.78 2.57
C ARG A 42 3.39 20.54 1.11
N LEU A 43 3.96 21.53 0.46
CA LEU A 43 4.45 21.46 -0.92
C LEU A 43 5.98 21.38 -0.97
N ALA A 44 6.64 21.46 0.18
CA ALA A 44 8.08 21.46 0.27
C ALA A 44 8.68 20.09 0.01
N LYS A 45 9.82 20.09 -0.62
CA LYS A 45 10.64 18.91 -0.91
C LYS A 45 12.04 19.10 -0.30
N VAL A 46 12.64 18.00 0.07
CA VAL A 46 14.04 17.89 0.49
C VAL A 46 14.81 17.21 -0.63
N ARG A 47 15.91 17.81 -1.06
CA ARG A 47 16.75 17.24 -2.10
C ARG A 47 17.57 16.10 -1.52
N CYS A 48 17.57 14.95 -2.18
CA CYS A 48 18.42 13.84 -1.78
C CYS A 48 19.90 14.20 -2.03
N PRO A 49 20.81 13.96 -1.07
CA PRO A 49 22.21 14.24 -1.26
C PRO A 49 22.91 13.31 -2.24
N ASN A 50 22.33 12.14 -2.49
CA ASN A 50 22.90 11.15 -3.41
C ASN A 50 22.48 11.42 -4.85
N GLN A 51 23.38 12.04 -5.60
CA GLN A 51 23.22 12.40 -7.00
C GLN A 51 24.28 11.74 -7.89
N ILE A 52 24.76 10.56 -7.49
CA ILE A 52 25.89 9.92 -8.16
C ILE A 52 25.37 9.07 -9.34
N GLY A 53 25.83 9.42 -10.53
CA GLY A 53 25.88 8.64 -11.75
C GLY A 53 24.55 8.10 -12.28
N GLU A 54 24.09 6.99 -11.77
CA GLU A 54 22.89 6.30 -12.27
C GLU A 54 21.57 6.84 -11.69
N TYR A 55 21.64 7.65 -10.64
CA TYR A 55 20.45 8.21 -9.98
C TYR A 55 20.31 9.69 -10.34
N PRO A 56 19.30 10.06 -11.13
CA PRO A 56 19.02 11.45 -11.43
C PRO A 56 18.69 12.23 -10.15
N GLU A 57 18.79 13.54 -10.22
CA GLU A 57 18.39 14.43 -9.14
C GLU A 57 16.95 14.12 -8.73
N HIS A 58 16.74 13.82 -7.44
CA HIS A 58 15.45 13.48 -6.90
C HIS A 58 15.17 14.13 -5.54
N TYR A 59 13.89 14.30 -5.24
CA TYR A 59 13.39 15.05 -4.11
C TYR A 59 12.37 14.24 -3.34
N LEU A 60 12.44 14.31 -2.01
CA LEU A 60 11.50 13.67 -1.11
C LEU A 60 10.52 14.69 -0.53
N PRO A 61 9.27 14.35 -0.27
CA PRO A 61 8.36 15.22 0.45
C PRO A 61 8.94 15.66 1.80
N TYR A 62 8.81 16.93 2.17
CA TYR A 62 9.31 17.45 3.45
C TYR A 62 8.78 16.60 4.62
N HIS A 63 7.48 16.32 4.61
CA HIS A 63 6.85 15.54 5.67
C HIS A 63 7.25 14.06 5.70
N TYR A 64 7.91 13.53 4.68
CA TYR A 64 8.54 12.21 4.72
C TYR A 64 9.84 12.22 5.53
N VAL A 65 10.58 13.33 5.47
CA VAL A 65 11.87 13.47 6.14
C VAL A 65 11.72 14.05 7.54
N ASP A 66 10.77 14.99 7.74
CA ASP A 66 10.47 15.64 9.02
C ASP A 66 9.42 14.81 9.78
N GLN A 67 9.81 13.63 10.23
CA GLN A 67 8.97 12.73 11.02
C GLN A 67 9.56 12.56 12.42
N ALA A 68 8.69 12.46 13.43
CA ALA A 68 9.08 12.11 14.79
C ALA A 68 9.38 10.59 14.93
N GLU A 69 8.76 9.79 14.08
CA GLU A 69 8.98 8.33 13.98
C GLU A 69 9.36 7.97 12.55
N GLU A 70 10.05 6.85 12.35
CA GLU A 70 10.42 6.39 11.01
C GLU A 70 9.19 6.14 10.13
N PRO A 71 9.23 6.51 8.83
CA PRO A 71 8.17 6.18 7.90
C PRO A 71 7.91 4.69 7.82
N VAL A 72 6.66 4.30 7.61
CA VAL A 72 6.28 2.90 7.35
C VAL A 72 6.31 2.65 5.84
N VAL A 73 7.13 1.70 5.43
CA VAL A 73 7.28 1.30 4.03
C VAL A 73 6.50 0.01 3.80
N ILE A 74 5.55 0.06 2.87
CA ILE A 74 4.70 -1.07 2.50
C ILE A 74 5.00 -1.50 1.07
N ALA A 75 5.27 -2.79 0.88
CA ALA A 75 5.48 -3.39 -0.42
C ALA A 75 4.28 -4.24 -0.84
N MET A 76 3.74 -3.98 -2.03
CA MET A 76 2.70 -4.81 -2.64
C MET A 76 3.34 -5.88 -3.53
N VAL A 77 3.03 -7.14 -3.27
CA VAL A 77 3.64 -8.30 -3.92
C VAL A 77 2.55 -9.18 -4.52
N GLY A 78 2.78 -9.68 -5.72
CA GLY A 78 1.84 -10.61 -6.37
C GLY A 78 2.17 -10.80 -7.84
N ALA A 79 1.64 -11.84 -8.42
CA ALA A 79 1.79 -12.14 -9.84
C ALA A 79 1.26 -10.98 -10.71
N SER A 80 1.68 -10.97 -11.96
CA SER A 80 1.09 -10.05 -12.92
C SER A 80 -0.41 -10.32 -13.05
N ALA A 81 -1.21 -9.26 -13.13
CA ALA A 81 -2.67 -9.32 -13.20
C ALA A 81 -3.38 -9.89 -11.95
N SER A 82 -2.71 -10.11 -10.83
CA SER A 82 -3.34 -10.52 -9.56
C SER A 82 -4.31 -9.47 -8.97
N GLY A 83 -4.30 -8.23 -9.49
CA GLY A 83 -5.20 -7.17 -9.06
C GLY A 83 -4.61 -6.13 -8.11
N LYS A 84 -3.28 -6.08 -7.93
CA LYS A 84 -2.59 -5.13 -7.04
C LYS A 84 -3.02 -3.67 -7.26
N THR A 85 -2.86 -3.17 -8.48
CA THR A 85 -3.19 -1.76 -8.80
C THR A 85 -4.66 -1.44 -8.58
N HIS A 86 -5.57 -2.36 -8.93
CA HIS A 86 -7.02 -2.19 -8.67
C HIS A 86 -7.33 -2.20 -7.17
N LEU A 87 -6.70 -3.09 -6.40
CA LEU A 87 -6.86 -3.15 -4.95
C LEU A 87 -6.40 -1.84 -4.30
N LEU A 88 -5.22 -1.34 -4.69
CA LEU A 88 -4.69 -0.08 -4.16
C LEU A 88 -5.57 1.11 -4.55
N ALA A 89 -5.99 1.21 -5.81
CA ALA A 89 -6.88 2.28 -6.26
C ALA A 89 -8.23 2.26 -5.53
N ALA A 90 -8.81 1.08 -5.32
CA ALA A 90 -10.05 0.91 -4.56
C ALA A 90 -9.87 1.27 -3.07
N MET A 91 -8.78 0.84 -2.46
CA MET A 91 -8.43 1.15 -1.07
C MET A 91 -8.28 2.66 -0.86
N ILE A 92 -7.44 3.32 -1.67
CA ILE A 92 -7.23 4.78 -1.60
C ILE A 92 -8.52 5.54 -1.87
N GLY A 93 -9.31 5.09 -2.85
CA GLY A 93 -10.60 5.70 -3.16
C GLY A 93 -11.59 5.61 -2.00
N LYS A 94 -11.66 4.45 -1.33
CA LYS A 94 -12.51 4.27 -0.14
C LYS A 94 -12.03 5.10 1.04
N ILE A 95 -10.73 5.17 1.29
CA ILE A 95 -10.14 6.04 2.32
C ILE A 95 -10.50 7.51 2.05
N HIS A 96 -10.41 7.94 0.78
CA HIS A 96 -10.75 9.30 0.38
C HIS A 96 -12.24 9.62 0.56
N GLU A 97 -13.12 8.68 0.18
CA GLU A 97 -14.58 8.87 0.19
C GLU A 97 -15.16 8.83 1.60
N GLN A 98 -14.77 7.84 2.41
CA GLN A 98 -15.39 7.55 3.70
C GLN A 98 -14.56 8.02 4.89
N GLY A 99 -13.27 8.23 4.69
CA GLY A 99 -12.30 8.44 5.77
C GLY A 99 -12.13 7.17 6.63
N LEU A 100 -11.31 7.29 7.66
CA LEU A 100 -11.05 6.18 8.60
C LEU A 100 -11.31 6.57 10.06
N ARG A 101 -12.07 7.65 10.30
CA ARG A 101 -12.35 8.12 11.67
C ARG A 101 -13.09 7.10 12.52
N GLY A 102 -13.96 6.26 11.92
CA GLY A 102 -14.61 5.14 12.62
C GLY A 102 -13.65 4.10 13.17
N PHE A 103 -12.43 4.04 12.62
CA PHE A 103 -11.33 3.16 13.05
C PHE A 103 -10.29 3.89 13.92
N GLY A 104 -10.58 5.12 14.34
CA GLY A 104 -9.64 5.94 15.10
C GLY A 104 -8.41 6.38 14.30
N LEU A 105 -8.55 6.55 12.98
CA LEU A 105 -7.48 7.01 12.11
C LEU A 105 -7.90 8.24 11.30
N SER A 106 -6.96 9.17 11.13
CA SER A 106 -7.05 10.27 10.17
C SER A 106 -5.99 10.08 9.09
N VAL A 107 -6.37 10.27 7.83
CA VAL A 107 -5.47 10.07 6.69
C VAL A 107 -5.47 11.31 5.81
N SER A 108 -4.28 11.74 5.42
CA SER A 108 -4.07 12.83 4.47
C SER A 108 -2.95 12.50 3.48
N PRO A 109 -2.90 13.18 2.33
CA PRO A 109 -1.79 13.01 1.40
C PRO A 109 -0.45 13.38 2.02
N LEU A 110 0.59 12.57 1.82
CA LEU A 110 1.97 12.91 2.14
C LEU A 110 2.51 13.96 1.17
N ASP A 111 2.20 13.80 -0.10
CA ASP A 111 2.46 14.75 -1.19
C ASP A 111 1.18 14.99 -1.97
N ILE A 112 0.75 16.25 -2.05
CA ILE A 112 -0.52 16.59 -2.70
C ILE A 112 -0.46 16.36 -4.21
N ALA A 113 0.65 16.68 -4.86
CA ALA A 113 0.77 16.56 -6.31
C ALA A 113 0.79 15.09 -6.75
N GLU A 114 1.53 14.25 -6.04
CA GLU A 114 1.57 12.81 -6.28
C GLU A 114 0.21 12.15 -6.01
N TYR A 115 -0.44 12.57 -4.93
CA TYR A 115 -1.79 12.08 -4.60
C TYR A 115 -2.83 12.49 -5.66
N GLU A 116 -2.82 13.74 -6.12
CA GLU A 116 -3.69 14.21 -7.20
C GLU A 116 -3.40 13.48 -8.51
N HIS A 117 -2.13 13.23 -8.83
CA HIS A 117 -1.74 12.43 -9.98
C HIS A 117 -2.30 11.01 -9.89
N PHE A 118 -2.05 10.30 -8.79
CA PHE A 118 -2.57 8.95 -8.58
C PHE A 118 -4.10 8.89 -8.62
N THR A 119 -4.78 9.83 -7.97
CA THR A 119 -6.25 9.85 -7.96
C THR A 119 -6.83 10.17 -9.34
N SER A 120 -6.21 11.04 -10.12
CA SER A 120 -6.68 11.38 -11.46
C SER A 120 -6.42 10.30 -12.50
N THR A 121 -5.33 9.54 -12.36
CA THR A 121 -4.92 8.51 -13.32
C THR A 121 -5.46 7.11 -12.98
N HIS A 122 -5.69 6.80 -11.71
CA HIS A 122 -6.12 5.47 -11.27
C HIS A 122 -7.48 5.48 -10.57
N VAL A 123 -7.65 6.30 -9.50
CA VAL A 123 -8.84 6.20 -8.66
C VAL A 123 -10.11 6.66 -9.39
N ARG A 124 -10.10 7.87 -9.95
CA ARG A 124 -11.29 8.44 -10.63
C ARG A 124 -11.69 7.66 -11.88
N PRO A 125 -10.78 7.33 -12.82
CA PRO A 125 -11.15 6.52 -13.98
C PRO A 125 -11.73 5.16 -13.57
N PHE A 126 -11.17 4.53 -12.56
CA PHE A 126 -11.62 3.24 -12.07
C PHE A 126 -12.98 3.32 -11.38
N LEU A 127 -13.10 4.11 -10.30
CA LEU A 127 -14.32 4.12 -9.47
C LEU A 127 -15.50 4.87 -10.11
N MET A 128 -15.25 5.94 -10.85
CA MET A 128 -16.28 6.76 -11.46
C MET A 128 -16.49 6.42 -12.93
N GLY A 129 -15.41 6.08 -13.65
CA GLY A 129 -15.43 5.78 -15.08
C GLY A 129 -15.60 4.31 -15.41
N ASN A 130 -15.60 3.42 -14.40
CA ASN A 130 -15.59 1.95 -14.56
C ASN A 130 -14.45 1.46 -15.47
N ALA A 131 -13.35 2.22 -15.57
CA ALA A 131 -12.24 1.86 -16.43
C ALA A 131 -11.46 0.67 -15.85
N VAL A 132 -11.05 -0.23 -16.70
CA VAL A 132 -10.05 -1.24 -16.38
C VAL A 132 -8.70 -0.54 -16.34
N LEU A 133 -8.01 -0.60 -15.19
CA LEU A 133 -6.68 -0.02 -15.08
C LEU A 133 -5.69 -0.85 -15.91
N LEU A 134 -4.93 -0.16 -16.75
CA LEU A 134 -3.92 -0.82 -17.55
C LEU A 134 -2.83 -1.41 -16.65
N ARG A 135 -2.24 -2.50 -17.14
CA ARG A 135 -1.09 -3.11 -16.49
C ARG A 135 0.04 -2.09 -16.41
N THR A 136 0.57 -1.88 -15.23
CA THR A 136 1.80 -1.13 -15.04
C THR A 136 2.98 -1.97 -15.57
N ASN A 137 3.58 -1.52 -16.67
CA ASN A 137 4.78 -2.12 -17.24
C ASN A 137 6.00 -1.53 -16.55
N HIS A 138 6.32 -2.00 -15.35
CA HIS A 138 7.52 -1.56 -14.64
C HIS A 138 8.45 -2.75 -14.44
N ASP A 139 9.70 -2.55 -14.83
CA ASP A 139 10.73 -3.58 -14.73
C ASP A 139 11.22 -3.79 -13.31
N VAL A 140 10.77 -2.97 -12.34
CA VAL A 140 11.29 -3.01 -10.95
C VAL A 140 10.22 -2.48 -9.96
N TRP A 141 10.60 -2.00 -8.83
CA TRP A 141 9.81 -1.44 -7.72
C TRP A 141 9.52 0.04 -7.97
N GLU A 142 8.27 0.38 -7.94
CA GLU A 142 7.85 1.75 -8.11
C GLU A 142 7.19 2.27 -6.82
N PHE A 143 7.58 3.47 -6.41
CA PHE A 143 6.79 4.25 -5.46
C PHE A 143 5.46 4.59 -6.12
N VAL A 144 4.37 4.27 -5.43
CA VAL A 144 3.03 4.49 -5.98
C VAL A 144 2.35 5.68 -5.32
N ILE A 145 2.33 5.70 -3.98
CA ILE A 145 1.64 6.75 -3.23
C ILE A 145 2.14 6.82 -1.78
N GLY A 146 2.13 8.01 -1.20
CA GLY A 146 2.39 8.25 0.22
C GLY A 146 1.22 8.93 0.91
N LEU A 147 0.98 8.48 2.13
CA LEU A 147 -0.04 9.00 3.03
C LEU A 147 0.59 9.46 4.34
N THR A 148 -0.01 10.44 4.98
CA THR A 148 0.23 10.75 6.39
C THR A 148 -0.95 10.18 7.18
N VAL A 149 -0.66 9.29 8.13
CA VAL A 149 -1.65 8.61 8.96
C VAL A 149 -1.46 9.03 10.41
N GLU A 150 -2.54 9.42 11.06
CA GLU A 150 -2.59 9.86 12.46
C GLU A 150 -3.54 8.95 13.23
N ASP A 151 -3.11 8.44 14.38
CA ASP A 151 -3.98 7.76 15.33
C ASP A 151 -4.76 8.80 16.14
N THR A 152 -6.06 8.92 15.88
CA THR A 152 -6.91 9.93 16.54
C THR A 152 -7.38 9.52 17.93
N ASP A 153 -7.16 8.26 18.33
CA ASP A 153 -7.47 7.75 19.66
C ASP A 153 -6.28 7.93 20.64
N ASP A 154 -5.09 8.22 20.10
CA ASP A 154 -3.87 8.50 20.87
C ASP A 154 -3.34 9.89 20.50
N ALA A 155 -3.73 10.89 21.29
CA ALA A 155 -3.34 12.29 21.04
C ALA A 155 -1.82 12.55 21.16
N ASP A 156 -1.09 11.67 21.83
CA ASP A 156 0.36 11.77 21.98
C ASP A 156 1.13 11.07 20.84
N SER A 157 0.41 10.33 19.99
CA SER A 157 1.00 9.65 18.83
C SER A 157 1.23 10.64 17.69
N PRO A 158 2.48 10.87 17.26
CA PRO A 158 2.72 11.74 16.11
C PRO A 158 2.20 11.10 14.82
N PRO A 159 1.78 11.91 13.84
CA PRO A 159 1.45 11.41 12.51
C PRO A 159 2.65 10.68 11.88
N ARG A 160 2.41 9.57 11.20
CA ARG A 160 3.44 8.80 10.49
C ARG A 160 3.23 8.80 8.99
N ALA A 161 4.32 8.91 8.25
CA ALA A 161 4.30 8.68 6.81
C ALA A 161 4.16 7.18 6.53
N VAL A 162 3.24 6.82 5.65
CA VAL A 162 3.03 5.46 5.15
C VAL A 162 3.16 5.50 3.63
N VAL A 163 4.10 4.76 3.08
CA VAL A 163 4.41 4.79 1.66
C VAL A 163 4.24 3.41 1.03
N PHE A 164 3.65 3.38 -0.16
CA PHE A 164 3.36 2.15 -0.90
C PHE A 164 4.28 2.02 -2.11
N PHE A 165 4.86 0.83 -2.26
CA PHE A 165 5.63 0.42 -3.42
C PHE A 165 4.96 -0.77 -4.11
N ASP A 166 4.84 -0.72 -5.43
CA ASP A 166 4.43 -1.88 -6.23
C ASP A 166 5.68 -2.67 -6.66
N ILE A 167 5.66 -3.98 -6.42
CA ILE A 167 6.73 -4.89 -6.82
C ILE A 167 6.19 -5.77 -7.93
N SER A 168 6.75 -5.62 -9.13
CA SER A 168 6.45 -6.52 -10.24
C SER A 168 7.07 -7.90 -10.01
N GLY A 169 6.25 -8.94 -10.02
CA GLY A 169 6.72 -10.33 -9.95
C GLY A 169 7.69 -10.68 -11.09
N ASP A 170 7.47 -10.11 -12.27
CA ASP A 170 8.27 -10.37 -13.47
C ASP A 170 9.64 -9.65 -13.43
N GLY A 171 9.74 -8.51 -12.72
CA GLY A 171 10.97 -7.68 -12.61
C GLY A 171 12.00 -8.22 -11.62
N MET A 172 11.69 -9.26 -10.86
CA MET A 172 12.60 -9.81 -9.85
C MET A 172 13.88 -10.43 -10.41
N SER A 173 13.93 -10.71 -11.70
CA SER A 173 15.10 -11.33 -12.36
C SER A 173 16.20 -10.34 -12.78
N VAL A 174 15.90 -9.07 -12.98
CA VAL A 174 16.78 -8.12 -13.71
C VAL A 174 17.62 -7.21 -12.80
N THR A 175 17.18 -6.94 -11.55
CA THR A 175 17.88 -6.01 -10.66
C THR A 175 19.03 -6.67 -9.89
N SER A 176 20.07 -5.89 -9.59
CA SER A 176 21.21 -6.40 -8.81
C SER A 176 20.75 -6.91 -7.43
N HIS A 177 21.29 -8.04 -7.00
CA HIS A 177 21.00 -8.67 -5.71
C HIS A 177 21.15 -7.70 -4.52
N ILE A 178 22.17 -6.84 -4.55
CA ILE A 178 22.47 -5.89 -3.48
C ILE A 178 21.35 -4.85 -3.31
N ALA A 179 20.86 -4.27 -4.40
CA ALA A 179 19.79 -3.28 -4.35
C ALA A 179 18.46 -3.89 -3.87
N LYS A 180 18.19 -5.17 -4.21
CA LYS A 180 17.01 -5.89 -3.73
C LYS A 180 17.04 -6.08 -2.21
N HIS A 181 18.13 -6.62 -1.68
CA HIS A 181 18.25 -6.81 -0.23
C HIS A 181 18.12 -5.50 0.53
N ALA A 182 18.81 -4.43 0.10
CA ALA A 182 18.74 -3.13 0.76
C ALA A 182 17.33 -2.52 0.75
N PHE A 183 16.52 -2.81 -0.28
CA PHE A 183 15.12 -2.38 -0.30
C PHE A 183 14.28 -3.17 0.72
N PHE A 184 14.40 -4.49 0.73
CA PHE A 184 13.62 -5.32 1.65
C PHE A 184 14.01 -5.13 3.12
N ASP A 185 15.23 -4.69 3.39
CA ASP A 185 15.67 -4.31 4.75
C ASP A 185 14.85 -3.12 5.31
N VAL A 186 14.40 -2.18 4.44
CA VAL A 186 13.61 -0.99 4.84
C VAL A 186 12.09 -1.19 4.75
N VAL A 187 11.59 -2.30 4.24
CA VAL A 187 10.16 -2.60 4.21
C VAL A 187 9.69 -3.06 5.58
N ASP A 188 8.63 -2.44 6.10
CA ASP A 188 8.01 -2.77 7.39
C ASP A 188 6.83 -3.70 7.24
N GLY A 189 6.12 -3.58 6.11
CA GLY A 189 4.90 -4.33 5.86
C GLY A 189 4.74 -4.79 4.41
N PHE A 190 4.08 -5.93 4.23
CA PHE A 190 3.80 -6.51 2.92
C PHE A 190 2.30 -6.67 2.70
N ILE A 191 1.84 -6.36 1.48
CA ILE A 191 0.54 -6.77 0.97
C ILE A 191 0.77 -7.82 -0.12
N PHE A 192 0.62 -9.08 0.24
CA PHE A 192 0.69 -10.19 -0.69
C PHE A 192 -0.67 -10.38 -1.36
N VAL A 193 -0.74 -10.20 -2.66
CA VAL A 193 -2.00 -10.23 -3.43
C VAL A 193 -2.06 -11.49 -4.27
N VAL A 194 -3.07 -12.32 -4.04
CA VAL A 194 -3.36 -13.56 -4.77
C VAL A 194 -4.79 -13.50 -5.30
N SER A 195 -5.01 -13.90 -6.55
CA SER A 195 -6.36 -14.03 -7.13
C SER A 195 -6.81 -15.49 -7.16
N PRO A 196 -8.13 -15.78 -7.29
CA PRO A 196 -8.60 -17.15 -7.48
C PRO A 196 -7.95 -17.85 -8.68
N GLU A 197 -7.68 -17.10 -9.76
CA GLU A 197 -7.00 -17.61 -10.96
C GLU A 197 -5.55 -18.04 -10.66
N ASP A 198 -4.87 -17.32 -9.74
CA ASP A 198 -3.50 -17.66 -9.34
C ASP A 198 -3.45 -18.97 -8.56
N LEU A 199 -4.50 -19.31 -7.80
CA LEU A 199 -4.60 -20.54 -7.00
C LEU A 199 -4.77 -21.81 -7.86
N GLU A 200 -5.02 -21.64 -9.15
CA GLU A 200 -5.18 -22.73 -10.13
C GLU A 200 -3.97 -22.86 -11.07
N ARG A 201 -3.02 -21.90 -11.03
CA ARG A 201 -1.88 -21.84 -11.96
C ARG A 201 -0.60 -22.37 -11.31
N ASP A 202 0.17 -23.12 -12.08
CA ASP A 202 1.55 -23.46 -11.71
C ASP A 202 2.42 -22.19 -11.70
N ASP A 203 3.42 -22.14 -10.83
CA ASP A 203 4.46 -21.11 -10.70
C ASP A 203 3.99 -19.69 -10.28
N SER A 204 2.69 -19.46 -10.07
CA SER A 204 2.20 -18.13 -9.70
C SER A 204 2.62 -17.68 -8.28
N ALA A 205 2.95 -18.61 -7.36
CA ALA A 205 3.50 -18.31 -6.04
C ALA A 205 4.99 -17.91 -6.05
N ALA A 206 5.65 -17.95 -7.20
CA ALA A 206 7.09 -17.64 -7.33
C ALA A 206 7.42 -16.21 -6.83
N ALA A 207 6.53 -15.23 -7.06
CA ALA A 207 6.72 -13.87 -6.58
C ALA A 207 6.74 -13.78 -5.04
N PHE A 208 5.87 -14.52 -4.35
CA PHE A 208 5.85 -14.59 -2.89
C PHE A 208 7.14 -15.21 -2.35
N SER A 209 7.53 -16.34 -2.92
CA SER A 209 8.76 -17.04 -2.55
C SER A 209 9.99 -16.16 -2.76
N ALA A 210 10.11 -15.54 -3.93
CA ALA A 210 11.25 -14.69 -4.27
C ALA A 210 11.40 -13.49 -3.31
N VAL A 211 10.28 -12.88 -2.87
CA VAL A 211 10.31 -11.80 -1.89
C VAL A 211 10.71 -12.34 -0.52
N LEU A 212 10.04 -13.39 -0.05
CA LEU A 212 10.31 -13.97 1.27
C LEU A 212 11.74 -14.47 1.42
N ASP A 213 12.35 -14.97 0.36
CA ASP A 213 13.75 -15.44 0.37
C ASP A 213 14.75 -14.26 0.48
N LEU A 214 14.34 -13.04 0.12
CA LEU A 214 15.16 -11.83 0.21
C LEU A 214 14.98 -11.04 1.51
N VAL A 215 13.84 -11.20 2.19
CA VAL A 215 13.54 -10.50 3.45
C VAL A 215 14.34 -11.11 4.58
N LYS A 216 15.06 -10.26 5.32
CA LYS A 216 15.68 -10.60 6.60
C LYS A 216 14.73 -10.22 7.75
N ASP A 217 15.02 -10.76 8.94
CA ASP A 217 14.33 -10.39 10.19
C ASP A 217 12.80 -10.38 10.01
N LYS A 218 12.28 -11.45 9.38
CA LYS A 218 10.86 -11.60 9.04
C LYS A 218 9.95 -11.55 10.27
N GLU A 219 10.49 -11.91 11.42
CA GLU A 219 9.79 -11.88 12.72
C GLU A 219 9.40 -10.46 13.12
N ASP A 220 10.16 -9.45 12.67
CA ASP A 220 9.88 -8.02 12.95
C ASP A 220 8.98 -7.37 11.90
N LYS A 221 8.61 -8.10 10.84
CA LYS A 221 7.79 -7.57 9.75
C LYS A 221 6.32 -7.92 9.92
N ALA A 222 5.48 -7.12 9.26
CA ALA A 222 4.05 -7.37 9.16
C ALA A 222 3.66 -7.80 7.74
N ALA A 223 2.66 -8.66 7.61
CA ALA A 223 2.14 -9.02 6.31
C ALA A 223 0.61 -9.15 6.31
N VAL A 224 -0.01 -8.81 5.20
CA VAL A 224 -1.37 -9.24 4.90
C VAL A 224 -1.38 -10.03 3.61
N VAL A 225 -2.06 -11.17 3.61
CA VAL A 225 -2.36 -11.92 2.38
C VAL A 225 -3.78 -11.59 1.98
N VAL A 226 -3.95 -11.07 0.77
CA VAL A 226 -5.25 -10.64 0.27
C VAL A 226 -5.68 -11.57 -0.87
N LEU A 227 -6.75 -12.32 -0.64
CA LEU A 227 -7.50 -12.97 -1.72
C LEU A 227 -8.26 -11.87 -2.46
N ALA A 228 -7.59 -11.31 -3.48
CA ALA A 228 -8.15 -10.28 -4.35
C ALA A 228 -9.09 -10.89 -5.39
N LYS A 229 -9.84 -10.06 -6.12
CA LYS A 229 -10.88 -10.53 -7.06
C LYS A 229 -11.84 -11.54 -6.41
N ALA A 230 -12.07 -11.42 -5.12
CA ALA A 230 -12.91 -12.36 -4.37
C ALA A 230 -14.37 -12.43 -4.85
N ASP A 231 -14.81 -11.46 -5.67
CA ASP A 231 -16.07 -11.52 -6.39
C ASP A 231 -16.17 -12.67 -7.38
N GLN A 232 -15.06 -13.22 -7.87
CA GLN A 232 -15.05 -14.41 -8.73
C GLN A 232 -15.45 -15.68 -7.97
N CYS A 233 -15.14 -15.74 -6.67
CA CYS A 233 -15.54 -16.83 -5.77
C CYS A 233 -16.57 -16.39 -4.73
N ARG A 234 -17.39 -15.40 -5.03
CA ARG A 234 -18.40 -14.80 -4.12
C ARG A 234 -19.52 -15.72 -3.68
N PHE A 235 -19.63 -16.91 -4.23
CA PHE A 235 -20.59 -17.95 -3.83
C PHE A 235 -19.94 -19.10 -3.05
N ASP A 236 -18.60 -19.08 -2.94
CA ASP A 236 -17.87 -20.10 -2.20
C ASP A 236 -17.81 -19.72 -0.73
N TYR A 237 -18.14 -20.66 0.15
CA TYR A 237 -17.89 -20.52 1.57
C TYR A 237 -16.37 -20.70 1.84
N PRO A 238 -15.76 -19.88 2.67
CA PRO A 238 -16.30 -18.80 3.52
C PRO A 238 -16.27 -17.41 2.87
N VAL A 239 -15.80 -17.27 1.63
CA VAL A 239 -15.63 -15.98 0.95
C VAL A 239 -16.93 -15.20 0.85
N ASP A 240 -18.04 -15.90 0.55
CA ASP A 240 -19.39 -15.29 0.44
C ASP A 240 -19.81 -14.58 1.72
N ARG A 241 -19.49 -15.14 2.87
CA ARG A 241 -19.77 -14.56 4.19
C ARG A 241 -18.99 -13.25 4.35
N TRP A 242 -17.66 -13.28 4.16
CA TRP A 242 -16.82 -12.13 4.40
C TRP A 242 -17.11 -10.97 3.45
N LEU A 243 -17.42 -11.22 2.19
CA LEU A 243 -17.76 -10.17 1.23
C LEU A 243 -19.09 -9.44 1.53
N ARG A 244 -19.97 -10.03 2.34
CA ARG A 244 -21.23 -9.39 2.77
C ARG A 244 -21.07 -8.55 4.03
N GLU A 245 -20.07 -8.84 4.84
CA GLU A 245 -19.86 -8.17 6.12
C GLU A 245 -19.06 -6.87 5.92
N GLU A 246 -19.56 -5.80 6.54
CA GLU A 246 -18.83 -4.54 6.70
C GLU A 246 -18.52 -4.38 8.19
N GLU A 247 -17.24 -4.21 8.51
CA GLU A 247 -16.80 -4.05 9.89
C GLU A 247 -16.71 -2.57 10.20
N PRO A 248 -17.44 -2.07 11.22
CA PRO A 248 -17.43 -0.66 11.57
C PRO A 248 -16.23 -0.27 12.44
N THR A 249 -15.51 -1.24 13.00
CA THR A 249 -14.39 -1.04 13.94
C THR A 249 -13.28 -2.06 13.68
N LEU A 250 -12.08 -1.77 14.17
CA LEU A 250 -10.97 -2.71 14.19
C LEU A 250 -11.23 -3.76 15.30
N ASP A 251 -11.58 -4.98 14.91
CA ASP A 251 -11.82 -6.09 15.81
C ASP A 251 -10.81 -7.23 15.55
N PRO A 252 -9.81 -7.44 16.42
CA PRO A 252 -8.80 -8.48 16.24
C PRO A 252 -9.37 -9.89 16.22
N ALA A 253 -10.47 -10.15 16.95
CA ALA A 253 -11.09 -11.47 16.97
C ALA A 253 -11.72 -11.78 15.60
N ARG A 254 -12.36 -10.80 14.99
CA ARG A 254 -12.94 -10.92 13.65
C ARG A 254 -11.85 -11.07 12.58
N ILE A 255 -10.77 -10.29 12.68
CA ILE A 255 -9.62 -10.42 11.77
C ILE A 255 -9.00 -11.82 11.88
N ARG A 256 -8.88 -12.36 13.08
CA ARG A 256 -8.37 -13.72 13.30
C ARG A 256 -9.32 -14.78 12.74
N GLU A 257 -10.63 -14.62 12.90
CA GLU A 257 -11.64 -15.50 12.33
C GLU A 257 -11.55 -15.50 10.79
N GLU A 258 -11.55 -14.31 10.17
CA GLU A 258 -11.37 -14.17 8.72
C GLU A 258 -10.08 -14.81 8.24
N SER A 259 -8.96 -14.55 8.94
CA SER A 259 -7.66 -15.10 8.57
C SER A 259 -7.67 -16.63 8.54
N ARG A 260 -8.31 -17.28 9.51
CA ARG A 260 -8.45 -18.75 9.55
C ARG A 260 -9.34 -19.29 8.41
N ASP A 261 -10.42 -18.59 8.14
CA ASP A 261 -11.35 -18.93 7.07
C ASP A 261 -10.68 -18.83 5.70
N ILE A 262 -9.99 -17.70 5.44
CA ILE A 262 -9.29 -17.47 4.17
C ILE A 262 -8.08 -18.40 4.03
N TYR A 263 -7.35 -18.66 5.12
CA TYR A 263 -6.30 -19.68 5.14
C TYR A 263 -6.85 -21.04 4.69
N SER A 264 -7.95 -21.48 5.30
CA SER A 264 -8.59 -22.76 4.98
C SER A 264 -9.06 -22.83 3.52
N TYR A 265 -9.58 -21.71 3.01
CA TYR A 265 -9.99 -21.60 1.61
C TYR A 265 -8.79 -21.74 0.66
N ILE A 266 -7.69 -21.02 0.93
CA ILE A 266 -6.49 -21.03 0.09
C ILE A 266 -5.81 -22.42 0.13
N VAL A 267 -5.65 -23.02 1.32
CA VAL A 267 -4.99 -24.35 1.46
C VAL A 267 -5.80 -25.44 0.79
N GLY A 268 -7.12 -25.28 0.69
CA GLY A 268 -8.00 -26.22 -0.01
C GLY A 268 -7.91 -26.18 -1.54
N LYS A 269 -7.14 -25.23 -2.11
CA LYS A 269 -6.88 -25.15 -3.56
C LYS A 269 -5.58 -25.84 -3.92
N ASP A 270 -5.53 -26.48 -5.07
CA ASP A 270 -4.41 -27.35 -5.49
C ASP A 270 -3.03 -26.67 -5.43
N LYS A 271 -2.97 -25.38 -5.73
CA LYS A 271 -1.74 -24.56 -5.74
C LYS A 271 -1.67 -23.55 -4.59
N GLY A 272 -2.55 -23.65 -3.61
CA GLY A 272 -2.71 -22.66 -2.55
C GLY A 272 -1.54 -22.60 -1.54
N ALA A 273 -0.87 -23.72 -1.28
CA ALA A 273 0.13 -23.82 -0.23
C ALA A 273 1.28 -22.79 -0.34
N GLY A 274 1.75 -22.52 -1.56
CA GLY A 274 2.83 -21.54 -1.79
C GLY A 274 2.47 -20.11 -1.41
N TYR A 275 1.19 -19.74 -1.45
CA TYR A 275 0.70 -18.41 -1.07
C TYR A 275 0.55 -18.23 0.43
N LEU A 276 0.67 -19.30 1.20
CA LEU A 276 0.57 -19.27 2.67
C LEU A 276 1.93 -19.20 3.38
N ARG A 277 3.05 -19.15 2.63
CA ARG A 277 4.38 -18.93 3.23
C ARG A 277 4.46 -17.68 4.13
N PRO A 278 3.84 -16.52 3.78
CA PRO A 278 3.83 -15.37 4.69
C PRO A 278 3.25 -15.71 6.08
N TRP A 279 2.20 -16.55 6.14
CA TRP A 279 1.56 -16.97 7.39
C TRP A 279 2.50 -17.72 8.33
N THR A 280 3.46 -18.46 7.79
CA THR A 280 4.40 -19.28 8.57
C THR A 280 5.76 -18.63 8.81
N GLU A 281 6.12 -17.61 8.01
CA GLU A 281 7.46 -17.05 8.00
C GLU A 281 7.54 -15.60 8.50
N VAL A 282 6.44 -14.86 8.52
CA VAL A 282 6.41 -13.44 8.92
C VAL A 282 5.84 -13.35 10.34
N GLY A 283 6.37 -12.44 11.16
CA GLY A 283 6.05 -12.34 12.57
C GLY A 283 4.60 -12.01 12.88
N ARG A 284 3.99 -11.07 12.13
CA ARG A 284 2.57 -10.69 12.31
C ARG A 284 1.85 -10.77 10.98
N VAL A 285 0.78 -11.58 10.91
CA VAL A 285 0.08 -11.83 9.65
C VAL A 285 -1.44 -11.81 9.82
N ALA A 286 -2.13 -11.22 8.84
CA ALA A 286 -3.57 -11.35 8.68
C ALA A 286 -3.93 -11.76 7.25
N LEU A 287 -5.04 -12.46 7.07
CA LEU A 287 -5.57 -12.82 5.76
C LEU A 287 -6.94 -12.19 5.55
N HIS A 288 -7.17 -11.63 4.37
CA HIS A 288 -8.41 -10.96 4.02
C HIS A 288 -8.92 -11.38 2.64
N ALA A 289 -10.25 -11.42 2.51
CA ALA A 289 -10.89 -11.45 1.20
C ALA A 289 -11.28 -10.03 0.79
N ALA A 290 -10.94 -9.63 -0.44
CA ALA A 290 -11.29 -8.31 -0.96
C ALA A 290 -11.67 -8.36 -2.45
N SER A 291 -12.61 -7.53 -2.85
CA SER A 291 -12.94 -7.30 -4.24
C SER A 291 -12.84 -5.81 -4.56
N ALA A 292 -11.97 -5.45 -5.48
CA ALA A 292 -11.83 -4.07 -5.93
C ALA A 292 -12.98 -3.65 -6.86
N THR A 293 -13.52 -4.58 -7.64
CA THR A 293 -14.46 -4.28 -8.73
C THR A 293 -15.90 -4.69 -8.41
N GLY A 294 -16.10 -5.79 -7.69
CA GLY A 294 -17.39 -6.40 -7.42
C GLY A 294 -18.00 -7.15 -8.62
N ALA A 295 -17.31 -7.17 -9.76
CA ALA A 295 -17.73 -7.88 -10.97
C ALA A 295 -16.55 -8.11 -11.92
N PRO A 296 -16.59 -9.15 -12.78
CA PRO A 296 -15.60 -9.35 -13.83
C PRO A 296 -15.67 -8.20 -14.87
N SER A 297 -14.59 -8.07 -15.67
CA SER A 297 -14.56 -7.19 -16.83
C SER A 297 -15.63 -7.59 -17.86
N SER A 298 -15.97 -6.67 -18.76
CA SER A 298 -16.88 -6.96 -19.87
C SER A 298 -16.18 -7.82 -20.94
N ASP A 299 -16.89 -8.79 -21.48
CA ASP A 299 -16.40 -9.58 -22.61
C ASP A 299 -16.37 -8.76 -23.91
N ASP A 300 -17.28 -7.77 -24.04
CA ASP A 300 -17.42 -6.94 -25.24
C ASP A 300 -16.48 -5.72 -25.25
N ASP A 301 -16.14 -5.18 -24.07
CA ASP A 301 -15.25 -4.02 -23.91
C ASP A 301 -14.27 -4.26 -22.75
N THR A 302 -13.07 -4.67 -23.08
CA THR A 302 -12.00 -4.94 -22.12
C THR A 302 -11.43 -3.69 -21.46
N SER A 303 -11.81 -2.49 -21.94
CA SER A 303 -11.38 -1.22 -21.36
C SER A 303 -12.25 -0.77 -20.17
N ARG A 304 -13.43 -1.38 -20.01
CA ARG A 304 -14.40 -1.01 -18.96
C ARG A 304 -15.06 -2.22 -18.31
N TYR A 305 -15.47 -2.02 -17.06
CA TYR A 305 -16.35 -2.97 -16.38
C TYR A 305 -17.80 -2.76 -16.84
N ALA A 306 -18.50 -3.85 -17.10
CA ALA A 306 -19.89 -3.84 -17.55
C ALA A 306 -20.88 -3.27 -16.52
N ARG A 307 -20.50 -3.26 -15.25
CA ARG A 307 -21.29 -2.75 -14.12
C ARG A 307 -20.49 -1.73 -13.33
N PRO A 308 -21.16 -0.82 -12.60
CA PRO A 308 -20.48 0.10 -11.70
C PRO A 308 -19.56 -0.65 -10.73
N VAL A 309 -18.33 -0.19 -10.64
CA VAL A 309 -17.34 -0.71 -9.71
C VAL A 309 -17.83 -0.52 -8.27
N ARG A 310 -17.83 -1.58 -7.48
CA ARG A 310 -18.30 -1.60 -6.09
C ARG A 310 -17.27 -2.31 -5.21
N PRO A 311 -16.25 -1.59 -4.73
CA PRO A 311 -15.25 -2.18 -3.86
C PRO A 311 -15.86 -2.75 -2.58
N ARG A 312 -15.37 -3.94 -2.19
CA ARG A 312 -15.76 -4.62 -0.96
C ARG A 312 -14.51 -5.02 -0.20
N ARG A 313 -14.46 -4.67 1.08
CA ARG A 313 -13.40 -5.06 2.03
C ARG A 313 -11.97 -4.65 1.62
N THR A 314 -11.84 -3.61 0.81
CA THR A 314 -10.54 -3.16 0.30
C THR A 314 -9.73 -2.36 1.33
N VAL A 315 -10.36 -1.89 2.41
CA VAL A 315 -9.71 -1.11 3.48
C VAL A 315 -9.16 -2.02 4.60
N GLN A 316 -9.73 -3.21 4.81
CA GLN A 316 -9.33 -4.13 5.88
C GLN A 316 -7.83 -4.50 5.86
N PRO A 317 -7.22 -4.79 4.68
CA PRO A 317 -5.77 -5.03 4.61
C PRO A 317 -4.95 -3.85 5.13
N PHE A 318 -5.36 -2.62 4.81
CA PHE A 318 -4.71 -1.41 5.30
C PHE A 318 -4.83 -1.28 6.82
N LEU A 319 -6.02 -1.45 7.37
CA LEU A 319 -6.27 -1.35 8.81
C LEU A 319 -5.44 -2.36 9.61
N SER A 320 -5.38 -3.61 9.13
CA SER A 320 -4.56 -4.65 9.76
C SER A 320 -3.08 -4.28 9.73
N LEU A 321 -2.56 -3.75 8.62
CA LEU A 321 -1.17 -3.28 8.55
C LEU A 321 -0.92 -2.10 9.47
N MET A 322 -1.82 -1.10 9.55
CA MET A 322 -1.65 0.03 10.47
C MET A 322 -1.56 -0.42 11.93
N ALA A 323 -2.33 -1.44 12.30
CA ALA A 323 -2.25 -2.04 13.63
C ALA A 323 -0.94 -2.84 13.84
N MET A 324 -0.58 -3.68 12.89
CA MET A 324 0.61 -4.54 12.98
C MET A 324 1.94 -3.76 12.91
N THR A 325 1.98 -2.64 12.19
CA THR A 325 3.17 -1.77 12.09
C THR A 325 3.21 -0.68 13.18
N GLY A 326 2.27 -0.69 14.11
CA GLY A 326 2.25 0.24 15.24
C GLY A 326 1.87 1.68 14.88
N VAL A 327 1.29 1.93 13.69
CA VAL A 327 0.69 3.21 13.33
C VAL A 327 -0.60 3.41 14.12
N LYS A 328 -1.47 2.40 14.14
CA LYS A 328 -2.61 2.33 15.06
C LYS A 328 -2.17 1.69 16.35
N LYS A 329 -2.31 2.41 17.45
CA LYS A 329 -1.92 1.96 18.80
C LYS A 329 -3.12 1.48 19.62
N GLY A 330 -2.84 0.93 20.78
CA GLY A 330 -3.84 0.46 21.74
C GLY A 330 -3.93 -1.05 21.88
N ALA A 331 -4.61 -1.50 22.94
CA ALA A 331 -4.64 -2.91 23.34
C ALA A 331 -5.26 -3.84 22.28
N GLU A 332 -6.27 -3.36 21.54
CA GLU A 332 -6.88 -4.16 20.49
C GLU A 332 -5.99 -4.19 19.24
N ALA A 333 -5.39 -3.05 18.84
CA ALA A 333 -4.46 -3.02 17.70
C ALA A 333 -3.26 -3.96 17.93
N GLY A 334 -2.75 -4.04 19.16
CA GLY A 334 -1.66 -4.93 19.53
C GLY A 334 -1.92 -6.42 19.33
N LYS A 335 -3.17 -6.85 19.24
CA LYS A 335 -3.57 -8.25 19.06
C LYS A 335 -3.78 -8.66 17.58
N VAL A 336 -3.68 -7.70 16.66
CA VAL A 336 -3.87 -7.99 15.23
C VAL A 336 -2.63 -8.69 14.70
N GLY A 337 -2.81 -9.81 14.02
CA GLY A 337 -1.74 -10.59 13.40
C GLY A 337 -1.03 -11.61 14.33
N ASP A 338 -1.55 -11.78 15.57
CA ASP A 338 -1.06 -12.79 16.52
C ASP A 338 -1.75 -14.15 16.30
#